data_6e3310e3e95cd2db5ce82c0a8db297bd
#
_entry.id   6e3310e3e95cd2db5ce82c0a8db297bd
#
_cell.length_a   1.000
_cell.length_b   1.000
_cell.length_c   1.000
_cell.angle_alpha   90.00
_cell.angle_beta   90.00
_cell.angle_gamma   90.00
#
_symmetry.space_group_name_H-M   'P 1'
#
loop_
_entity.id
_entity.type
_entity.pdbx_description
1 polymer ?
#
loop_
_entity_poly.entity_id
_entity_poly.type
_entity_poly.pdbx_seq_one_letter_code
_entity_poly.pdbx_strand_id
1 'polypeptide(L)'
;MADFAIVPERTALVNVDMQNCFVQGSPFSAPDGLVVQDRINRLAAACRAAGILVIHASHVLRPDGSNTGVLGEIAPMVRQGIINQGSESAALHKGLVVDARDILLEKPRFGAFHGTDLELILRARGIDTIIITGIATNVCCETTAREAAVRDFRVFFLRDGTTTFDIGGVSAAELQRATCATLGLLFAQVLTVDEMISKISKSCGATHHPK
;
A
#
# COMPACT_ATOMS: atom_id res chain seq x y z
N MET A 1 -20.07 -10.61 -3.49
CA MET A 1 -18.84 -9.77 -3.46
C MET A 1 -18.57 -9.29 -4.87
N ALA A 2 -18.11 -8.05 -5.04
CA ALA A 2 -17.72 -7.53 -6.35
C ALA A 2 -16.59 -8.38 -6.95
N ASP A 3 -16.67 -8.64 -8.27
CA ASP A 3 -15.59 -9.25 -9.04
C ASP A 3 -15.14 -8.27 -10.13
N PHE A 4 -14.13 -7.45 -9.79
CA PHE A 4 -13.61 -6.45 -10.71
C PHE A 4 -12.67 -7.09 -11.72
N ALA A 5 -12.79 -6.70 -13.00
CA ALA A 5 -11.79 -7.04 -14.00
C ALA A 5 -10.49 -6.24 -13.79
N ILE A 6 -9.36 -6.81 -14.17
CA ILE A 6 -8.09 -6.10 -14.28
C ILE A 6 -7.92 -5.64 -15.73
N VAL A 7 -7.67 -4.35 -15.88
CA VAL A 7 -7.23 -3.71 -17.13
C VAL A 7 -5.87 -3.09 -16.83
N PRO A 8 -4.77 -3.67 -17.29
CA PRO A 8 -3.41 -3.27 -16.86
C PRO A 8 -3.15 -1.77 -16.99
N GLU A 9 -3.50 -1.17 -18.11
CA GLU A 9 -3.27 0.25 -18.41
C GLU A 9 -4.12 1.19 -17.52
N ARG A 10 -5.14 0.65 -16.84
CA ARG A 10 -6.05 1.38 -15.93
C ARG A 10 -5.86 0.97 -14.48
N THR A 11 -4.80 0.26 -14.17
CA THR A 11 -4.52 -0.29 -12.85
C THR A 11 -3.19 0.23 -12.30
N ALA A 12 -3.13 0.51 -11.01
CA ALA A 12 -1.88 0.78 -10.29
C ALA A 12 -1.76 -0.11 -9.05
N LEU A 13 -0.53 -0.56 -8.75
CA LEU A 13 -0.16 -1.14 -7.47
C LEU A 13 0.36 -0.02 -6.56
N VAL A 14 -0.21 0.11 -5.36
CA VAL A 14 0.22 1.06 -4.33
C VAL A 14 0.77 0.26 -3.14
N ASN A 15 2.10 0.26 -3.00
CA ASN A 15 2.79 -0.32 -1.86
C ASN A 15 2.92 0.74 -0.77
N VAL A 16 2.29 0.52 0.38
CA VAL A 16 2.18 1.49 1.47
C VAL A 16 3.21 1.21 2.54
N ASP A 17 4.04 2.20 2.84
CA ASP A 17 4.95 2.27 4.00
C ASP A 17 5.92 1.08 4.16
N MET A 18 6.50 0.61 3.06
CA MET A 18 7.53 -0.43 3.09
C MET A 18 8.90 0.16 3.49
N GLN A 19 8.91 0.90 4.60
CA GLN A 19 10.05 1.63 5.16
C GLN A 19 10.78 0.81 6.22
N ASN A 20 12.05 1.11 6.45
CA ASN A 20 12.87 0.39 7.43
C ASN A 20 12.18 0.29 8.81
N CYS A 21 11.61 1.39 9.31
CA CYS A 21 10.96 1.41 10.63
C CYS A 21 9.69 0.55 10.71
N PHE A 22 9.05 0.20 9.60
CA PHE A 22 7.82 -0.60 9.59
C PHE A 22 8.06 -2.05 9.18
N VAL A 23 9.09 -2.30 8.39
CA VAL A 23 9.41 -3.67 7.92
C VAL A 23 10.15 -4.46 9.00
N GLN A 24 11.17 -3.89 9.64
CA GLN A 24 11.91 -4.56 10.72
C GLN A 24 12.75 -3.59 11.58
N GLY A 25 13.10 -4.03 12.79
CA GLY A 25 14.12 -3.37 13.61
C GLY A 25 13.63 -2.16 14.42
N SER A 26 12.33 -1.93 14.52
CA SER A 26 11.75 -0.89 15.36
C SER A 26 10.56 -1.42 16.17
N PRO A 27 10.10 -0.70 17.20
CA PRO A 27 8.88 -1.04 17.93
C PRO A 27 7.59 -1.04 17.09
N PHE A 28 7.61 -0.47 15.89
CA PHE A 28 6.49 -0.42 14.93
C PHE A 28 6.64 -1.41 13.79
N SER A 29 7.65 -2.26 13.83
CA SER A 29 7.83 -3.27 12.79
C SER A 29 6.79 -4.35 12.91
N ALA A 30 6.13 -4.67 11.79
CA ALA A 30 5.22 -5.79 11.73
C ALA A 30 6.02 -7.11 11.82
N PRO A 31 5.56 -8.10 12.58
CA PRO A 31 6.25 -9.39 12.74
C PRO A 31 6.57 -10.07 11.42
N ASP A 32 5.65 -10.00 10.46
CA ASP A 32 5.77 -10.60 9.13
C ASP A 32 6.25 -9.62 8.06
N GLY A 33 6.85 -8.48 8.43
CA GLY A 33 7.22 -7.42 7.50
C GLY A 33 8.09 -7.89 6.33
N LEU A 34 9.09 -8.73 6.58
CA LEU A 34 9.96 -9.29 5.53
C LEU A 34 9.21 -10.29 4.63
N VAL A 35 8.34 -11.13 5.20
CA VAL A 35 7.54 -12.10 4.44
C VAL A 35 6.59 -11.37 3.49
N VAL A 36 5.94 -10.32 3.98
CA VAL A 36 5.04 -9.49 3.15
C VAL A 36 5.84 -8.74 2.09
N GLN A 37 7.03 -8.24 2.41
CA GLN A 37 7.91 -7.61 1.43
C GLN A 37 8.26 -8.54 0.26
N ASP A 38 8.58 -9.81 0.53
CA ASP A 38 8.87 -10.78 -0.54
C ASP A 38 7.66 -11.04 -1.43
N ARG A 39 6.46 -11.11 -0.85
CA ARG A 39 5.20 -11.20 -1.61
C ARG A 39 4.95 -9.97 -2.46
N ILE A 40 5.20 -8.77 -1.92
CA ILE A 40 5.10 -7.50 -2.65
C ILE A 40 6.07 -7.46 -3.82
N ASN A 41 7.31 -7.90 -3.64
CA ASN A 41 8.30 -7.97 -4.71
C ASN A 41 7.85 -8.87 -5.87
N ARG A 42 7.29 -10.05 -5.57
CA ARG A 42 6.72 -10.97 -6.59
C ARG A 42 5.55 -10.32 -7.33
N LEU A 43 4.63 -9.69 -6.59
CA LEU A 43 3.49 -9.00 -7.17
C LEU A 43 3.92 -7.82 -8.06
N ALA A 44 4.83 -6.97 -7.56
CA ALA A 44 5.35 -5.83 -8.30
C ALA A 44 6.04 -6.24 -9.60
N ALA A 45 6.78 -7.35 -9.59
CA ALA A 45 7.37 -7.93 -10.80
C ALA A 45 6.29 -8.34 -11.83
N ALA A 46 5.21 -9.00 -11.39
CA ALA A 46 4.08 -9.36 -12.24
C ALA A 46 3.34 -8.11 -12.77
N CYS A 47 3.14 -7.11 -11.93
CA CYS A 47 2.53 -5.83 -12.31
C CYS A 47 3.35 -5.12 -13.39
N ARG A 48 4.67 -4.98 -13.20
CA ARG A 48 5.56 -4.35 -14.19
C ARG A 48 5.58 -5.09 -15.52
N ALA A 49 5.59 -6.43 -15.48
CA ALA A 49 5.54 -7.25 -16.69
C ALA A 49 4.22 -7.07 -17.47
N ALA A 50 3.13 -6.79 -16.77
CA ALA A 50 1.81 -6.53 -17.36
C ALA A 50 1.58 -5.06 -17.77
N GLY A 51 2.51 -4.15 -17.49
CA GLY A 51 2.34 -2.71 -17.75
C GLY A 51 1.52 -1.97 -16.70
N ILE A 52 1.27 -2.59 -15.54
CA ILE A 52 0.61 -1.96 -14.38
C ILE A 52 1.60 -1.02 -13.71
N LEU A 53 1.17 0.22 -13.45
CA LEU A 53 1.97 1.21 -12.72
C LEU A 53 2.23 0.74 -11.28
N VAL A 54 3.48 0.90 -10.82
CA VAL A 54 3.86 0.63 -9.42
C VAL A 54 4.19 1.95 -8.71
N ILE A 55 3.61 2.14 -7.53
CA ILE A 55 3.79 3.32 -6.68
C ILE A 55 4.21 2.85 -5.30
N HIS A 56 5.27 3.43 -4.76
CA HIS A 56 5.70 3.23 -3.38
C HIS A 56 5.37 4.48 -2.58
N ALA A 57 4.35 4.39 -1.70
CA ALA A 57 3.94 5.48 -0.83
C ALA A 57 4.63 5.34 0.54
N SER A 58 5.37 6.35 0.96
CA SER A 58 6.10 6.38 2.23
C SER A 58 5.54 7.45 3.16
N HIS A 59 5.34 7.11 4.44
CA HIS A 59 4.95 8.08 5.46
C HIS A 59 6.17 8.90 5.88
N VAL A 60 6.22 10.16 5.46
CA VAL A 60 7.38 11.04 5.66
C VAL A 60 6.94 12.39 6.18
N LEU A 61 7.62 12.87 7.22
CA LEU A 61 7.40 14.20 7.80
C LEU A 61 8.61 15.09 7.58
N ARG A 62 8.38 16.40 7.60
CA ARG A 62 9.45 17.39 7.52
C ARG A 62 10.31 17.36 8.77
N PRO A 63 11.64 17.45 8.65
CA PRO A 63 12.55 17.40 9.81
C PRO A 63 12.35 18.57 10.79
N ASP A 64 11.85 19.71 10.32
CA ASP A 64 11.55 20.90 11.14
C ASP A 64 10.27 20.75 11.95
N GLY A 65 9.53 19.65 11.79
CA GLY A 65 8.26 19.36 12.49
C GLY A 65 7.06 20.18 12.00
N SER A 66 7.22 21.02 10.96
CA SER A 66 6.16 21.94 10.49
C SER A 66 4.88 21.25 10.00
N ASN A 67 4.95 19.95 9.67
CA ASN A 67 3.80 19.15 9.27
C ASN A 67 3.47 17.98 10.22
N THR A 68 4.03 17.96 11.44
CA THR A 68 3.80 16.87 12.41
C THR A 68 2.37 16.91 12.96
N GLY A 69 1.89 18.09 13.34
CA GLY A 69 0.54 18.29 13.88
C GLY A 69 0.24 17.44 15.12
N VAL A 70 -1.03 17.07 15.31
CA VAL A 70 -1.50 16.26 16.44
C VAL A 70 -0.90 14.86 16.48
N LEU A 71 -0.39 14.36 15.36
CA LEU A 71 0.28 13.06 15.31
C LEU A 71 1.47 12.99 16.28
N GLY A 72 2.20 14.09 16.48
CA GLY A 72 3.29 14.16 17.44
C GLY A 72 2.85 14.18 18.91
N GLU A 73 1.56 14.36 19.20
CA GLU A 73 0.99 14.23 20.55
C GLU A 73 0.52 12.79 20.80
N ILE A 74 -0.14 12.19 19.80
CA ILE A 74 -0.65 10.81 19.86
C ILE A 74 0.50 9.79 19.84
N ALA A 75 1.54 10.05 19.04
CA ALA A 75 2.70 9.19 18.84
C ALA A 75 4.01 9.98 19.07
N PRO A 76 4.44 10.19 20.34
CA PRO A 76 5.58 11.06 20.64
C PRO A 76 6.89 10.69 19.95
N MET A 77 7.11 9.42 19.59
CA MET A 77 8.28 8.96 18.85
C MET A 77 8.38 9.56 17.45
N VAL A 78 7.27 10.03 16.89
CA VAL A 78 7.28 10.75 15.60
C VAL A 78 8.08 12.05 15.74
N ARG A 79 8.02 12.72 16.90
CA ARG A 79 8.84 13.89 17.19
C ARG A 79 10.33 13.57 17.33
N GLN A 80 10.69 12.30 17.56
CA GLN A 80 12.07 11.84 17.61
C GLN A 80 12.66 11.57 16.21
N GLY A 81 11.88 11.79 15.15
CA GLY A 81 12.35 11.75 13.79
C GLY A 81 12.29 10.39 13.08
N ILE A 82 11.60 9.40 13.66
CA ILE A 82 11.54 8.04 13.11
C ILE A 82 11.03 7.98 11.66
N ILE A 83 10.20 8.94 11.26
CA ILE A 83 9.67 9.08 9.89
C ILE A 83 10.04 10.43 9.27
N ASN A 84 11.12 11.07 9.72
CA ASN A 84 11.56 12.32 9.12
C ASN A 84 12.23 12.07 7.76
N GLN A 85 11.97 12.97 6.84
CA GLN A 85 12.63 13.00 5.54
C GLN A 85 14.15 12.97 5.71
N GLY A 86 14.80 12.07 4.95
CA GLY A 86 16.24 11.87 4.98
C GLY A 86 16.75 10.99 6.12
N SER A 87 15.90 10.54 7.08
CA SER A 87 16.33 9.56 8.08
C SER A 87 16.40 8.15 7.49
N GLU A 88 17.36 7.34 7.96
CA GLU A 88 17.50 5.94 7.56
C GLU A 88 16.24 5.12 7.91
N SER A 89 15.61 5.41 9.04
CA SER A 89 14.39 4.75 9.48
C SER A 89 13.19 5.00 8.56
N ALA A 90 13.12 6.19 7.95
CA ALA A 90 12.06 6.56 6.99
C ALA A 90 12.34 6.09 5.56
N ALA A 91 13.57 5.69 5.23
CA ALA A 91 13.90 5.19 3.90
C ALA A 91 13.16 3.90 3.59
N LEU A 92 12.87 3.65 2.31
CA LEU A 92 12.35 2.36 1.84
C LEU A 92 13.31 1.24 2.24
N HIS A 93 12.76 0.12 2.69
CA HIS A 93 13.56 -1.01 3.13
C HIS A 93 14.40 -1.56 1.98
N LYS A 94 15.69 -1.81 2.23
CA LYS A 94 16.69 -2.23 1.22
C LYS A 94 16.34 -3.51 0.45
N GLY A 95 15.50 -4.37 1.01
CA GLY A 95 15.01 -5.58 0.38
C GLY A 95 13.80 -5.36 -0.53
N LEU A 96 13.22 -4.16 -0.53
CA LEU A 96 12.15 -3.82 -1.48
C LEU A 96 12.75 -3.54 -2.86
N VAL A 97 12.24 -4.22 -3.88
CA VAL A 97 12.68 -4.01 -5.26
C VAL A 97 11.96 -2.80 -5.84
N VAL A 98 12.71 -1.74 -6.08
CA VAL A 98 12.25 -0.49 -6.73
C VAL A 98 12.83 -0.42 -8.14
N ASP A 99 11.99 -0.20 -9.15
CA ASP A 99 12.40 -0.01 -10.55
C ASP A 99 12.41 1.49 -10.89
N ALA A 100 13.25 1.90 -11.82
CA ALA A 100 13.34 3.31 -12.24
C ALA A 100 12.03 3.88 -12.84
N ARG A 101 11.10 3.01 -13.23
CA ARG A 101 9.75 3.39 -13.74
C ARG A 101 8.73 3.55 -12.64
N ASP A 102 9.02 3.12 -11.41
CA ASP A 102 8.12 3.23 -10.27
C ASP A 102 8.02 4.69 -9.81
N ILE A 103 6.87 5.04 -9.24
CA ILE A 103 6.68 6.34 -8.62
C ILE A 103 6.95 6.24 -7.12
N LEU A 104 7.78 7.14 -6.62
CA LEU A 104 8.00 7.33 -5.18
C LEU A 104 7.13 8.49 -4.72
N LEU A 105 6.26 8.22 -3.75
CA LEU A 105 5.30 9.17 -3.21
C LEU A 105 5.53 9.36 -1.72
N GLU A 106 5.78 10.58 -1.26
CA GLU A 106 5.80 10.90 0.16
C GLU A 106 4.44 11.39 0.61
N LYS A 107 3.89 10.80 1.68
CA LYS A 107 2.60 11.17 2.28
C LYS A 107 2.79 11.65 3.72
N PRO A 108 2.13 12.75 4.13
CA PRO A 108 2.29 13.30 5.47
C PRO A 108 1.34 12.68 6.50
N ARG A 109 0.43 11.80 6.09
CA ARG A 109 -0.59 11.16 6.95
C ARG A 109 -0.77 9.69 6.56
N PHE A 110 -1.69 9.01 7.23
CA PHE A 110 -1.93 7.58 7.10
C PHE A 110 -2.35 7.18 5.69
N GLY A 111 -3.36 7.83 5.12
CA GLY A 111 -3.83 7.55 3.77
C GLY A 111 -2.92 8.16 2.69
N ALA A 112 -2.83 7.45 1.56
CA ALA A 112 -1.94 7.86 0.48
C ALA A 112 -2.51 9.01 -0.38
N PHE A 113 -3.78 9.33 -0.26
CA PHE A 113 -4.41 10.44 -1.00
C PHE A 113 -4.32 11.77 -0.26
N HIS A 114 -4.31 11.74 1.08
CA HIS A 114 -4.32 12.97 1.87
C HIS A 114 -3.00 13.74 1.80
N GLY A 115 -3.05 14.95 1.26
CA GLY A 115 -1.87 15.84 1.18
C GLY A 115 -0.81 15.41 0.18
N THR A 116 -1.19 14.62 -0.84
CA THR A 116 -0.34 14.13 -1.92
C THR A 116 -0.97 14.43 -3.28
N ASP A 117 -0.22 14.21 -4.33
CA ASP A 117 -0.69 14.28 -5.71
C ASP A 117 -1.12 12.91 -6.28
N LEU A 118 -1.33 11.88 -5.43
CA LEU A 118 -1.68 10.53 -5.88
C LEU A 118 -2.91 10.52 -6.79
N GLU A 119 -3.99 11.20 -6.41
CA GLU A 119 -5.21 11.23 -7.23
C GLU A 119 -4.94 11.89 -8.59
N LEU A 120 -4.18 12.97 -8.62
CA LEU A 120 -3.80 13.64 -9.85
C LEU A 120 -3.00 12.70 -10.77
N ILE A 121 -2.03 11.98 -10.24
CA ILE A 121 -1.21 10.99 -10.96
C ILE A 121 -2.11 9.90 -11.57
N LEU A 122 -3.01 9.32 -10.77
CA LEU A 122 -3.90 8.25 -11.20
C LEU A 122 -4.86 8.74 -12.30
N ARG A 123 -5.54 9.87 -12.07
CA ARG A 123 -6.50 10.44 -13.04
C ARG A 123 -5.83 10.86 -14.36
N ALA A 124 -4.66 11.51 -14.29
CA ALA A 124 -3.92 11.92 -15.47
C ALA A 124 -3.47 10.75 -16.36
N ARG A 125 -3.34 9.54 -15.78
CA ARG A 125 -3.01 8.30 -16.49
C ARG A 125 -4.22 7.45 -16.85
N GLY A 126 -5.45 7.92 -16.57
CA GLY A 126 -6.67 7.15 -16.80
C GLY A 126 -6.83 5.92 -15.90
N ILE A 127 -6.13 5.87 -14.77
CA ILE A 127 -6.20 4.77 -13.81
C ILE A 127 -7.46 4.93 -12.97
N ASP A 128 -8.26 3.87 -12.87
CA ASP A 128 -9.48 3.80 -12.08
C ASP A 128 -9.49 2.59 -11.12
N THR A 129 -8.44 1.82 -11.10
CA THR A 129 -8.31 0.60 -10.31
C THR A 129 -6.99 0.61 -9.56
N ILE A 130 -7.02 0.32 -8.26
CA ILE A 130 -5.81 0.23 -7.44
C ILE A 130 -5.73 -1.10 -6.68
N ILE A 131 -4.51 -1.60 -6.57
CA ILE A 131 -4.15 -2.77 -5.76
C ILE A 131 -3.37 -2.24 -4.56
N ILE A 132 -3.76 -2.61 -3.34
CA ILE A 132 -3.14 -2.10 -2.11
C ILE A 132 -2.41 -3.22 -1.37
N THR A 133 -1.16 -2.94 -1.01
CA THR A 133 -0.28 -3.77 -0.17
C THR A 133 0.48 -2.90 0.82
N GLY A 134 1.15 -3.50 1.80
CA GLY A 134 2.06 -2.78 2.71
C GLY A 134 1.77 -2.92 4.20
N ILE A 135 2.13 -1.89 4.98
CA ILE A 135 2.09 -1.82 6.45
C ILE A 135 1.49 -0.46 6.89
N ALA A 136 0.62 -0.35 7.90
CA ALA A 136 -0.04 -1.45 8.60
C ALA A 136 -1.43 -1.66 7.99
N THR A 137 -1.90 -2.92 7.99
CA THR A 137 -3.20 -3.33 7.40
C THR A 137 -4.35 -2.43 7.84
N ASN A 138 -4.54 -2.28 9.16
CA ASN A 138 -5.67 -1.57 9.80
C ASN A 138 -5.41 -0.07 10.01
N VAL A 139 -4.31 0.47 9.50
CA VAL A 139 -3.96 1.90 9.62
C VAL A 139 -3.78 2.47 8.21
N CYS A 140 -2.54 2.50 7.69
CA CYS A 140 -2.25 3.19 6.43
C CYS A 140 -2.88 2.50 5.21
N CYS A 141 -2.86 1.15 5.17
CA CYS A 141 -3.45 0.40 4.06
C CYS A 141 -4.98 0.53 4.04
N GLU A 142 -5.64 0.34 5.20
CA GLU A 142 -7.10 0.51 5.32
C GLU A 142 -7.53 1.95 5.01
N THR A 143 -6.83 2.95 5.56
CA THR A 143 -7.14 4.37 5.27
C THR A 143 -7.04 4.65 3.77
N THR A 144 -5.96 4.19 3.12
CA THR A 144 -5.79 4.33 1.66
C THR A 144 -6.91 3.65 0.88
N ALA A 145 -7.34 2.45 1.30
CA ALA A 145 -8.41 1.72 0.64
C ALA A 145 -9.76 2.46 0.74
N ARG A 146 -10.08 3.00 1.91
CA ARG A 146 -11.30 3.79 2.13
C ARG A 146 -11.26 5.11 1.36
N GLU A 147 -10.13 5.82 1.38
CA GLU A 147 -9.94 7.05 0.60
C GLU A 147 -10.11 6.81 -0.91
N ALA A 148 -9.60 5.69 -1.42
CA ALA A 148 -9.76 5.31 -2.82
C ALA A 148 -11.22 5.00 -3.17
N ALA A 149 -11.89 4.20 -2.35
CA ALA A 149 -13.27 3.78 -2.61
C ALA A 149 -14.25 4.96 -2.62
N VAL A 150 -14.09 5.94 -1.70
CA VAL A 150 -14.95 7.15 -1.69
C VAL A 150 -14.61 8.14 -2.82
N ARG A 151 -13.56 7.88 -3.60
CA ARG A 151 -13.18 8.60 -4.83
C ARG A 151 -13.51 7.82 -6.09
N ASP A 152 -14.35 6.77 -5.97
CA ASP A 152 -14.79 5.91 -7.07
C ASP A 152 -13.67 5.15 -7.79
N PHE A 153 -12.57 4.82 -7.07
CA PHE A 153 -11.62 3.82 -7.53
C PHE A 153 -12.11 2.41 -7.20
N ARG A 154 -11.92 1.46 -8.12
CA ARG A 154 -12.03 0.03 -7.81
C ARG A 154 -10.82 -0.37 -6.97
N VAL A 155 -11.04 -1.00 -5.83
CA VAL A 155 -9.98 -1.34 -4.90
C VAL A 155 -9.83 -2.85 -4.79
N PHE A 156 -8.62 -3.35 -5.00
CA PHE A 156 -8.17 -4.67 -4.57
C PHE A 156 -7.33 -4.51 -3.31
N PHE A 157 -7.67 -5.23 -2.26
CA PHE A 157 -6.92 -5.24 -1.02
C PHE A 157 -6.32 -6.62 -0.79
N LEU A 158 -4.99 -6.71 -0.62
CA LEU A 158 -4.34 -8.01 -0.55
C LEU A 158 -4.11 -8.44 0.90
N ARG A 159 -4.92 -9.41 1.36
CA ARG A 159 -4.94 -9.86 2.77
C ARG A 159 -3.62 -10.44 3.26
N ASP A 160 -2.81 -11.02 2.38
CA ASP A 160 -1.48 -11.56 2.68
C ASP A 160 -0.34 -10.74 2.04
N GLY A 161 -0.70 -9.67 1.32
CA GLY A 161 0.17 -8.60 0.86
C GLY A 161 0.19 -7.40 1.81
N THR A 162 -0.57 -7.46 2.91
CA THR A 162 -0.52 -6.49 4.02
C THR A 162 -0.22 -7.20 5.33
N THR A 163 0.35 -6.49 6.30
CA THR A 163 0.58 -6.97 7.66
C THR A 163 0.45 -5.84 8.67
N THR A 164 0.32 -6.19 9.95
CA THR A 164 0.22 -5.24 11.06
C THR A 164 0.88 -5.83 12.31
N PHE A 165 0.81 -5.14 13.41
CA PHE A 165 1.32 -5.54 14.73
C PHE A 165 0.20 -5.48 15.78
N ASP A 166 0.44 -6.04 16.97
CA ASP A 166 -0.52 -6.00 18.07
C ASP A 166 -0.76 -4.58 18.55
N ILE A 167 -2.01 -4.17 18.71
CA ILE A 167 -2.39 -2.81 19.13
C ILE A 167 -3.42 -2.89 20.24
N GLY A 168 -3.13 -2.27 21.39
CA GLY A 168 -4.10 -2.12 22.47
C GLY A 168 -4.64 -3.44 23.03
N GLY A 169 -3.84 -4.50 23.02
CA GLY A 169 -4.23 -5.84 23.49
C GLY A 169 -5.02 -6.67 22.44
N VAL A 170 -5.20 -6.13 21.22
CA VAL A 170 -5.78 -6.87 20.10
C VAL A 170 -4.65 -7.39 19.22
N SER A 171 -4.66 -8.68 18.91
CA SER A 171 -3.60 -9.29 18.11
C SER A 171 -3.61 -8.83 16.65
N ALA A 172 -2.43 -8.85 16.00
CA ALA A 172 -2.28 -8.57 14.58
C ALA A 172 -3.23 -9.42 13.72
N ALA A 173 -3.40 -10.69 14.05
CA ALA A 173 -4.29 -11.61 13.33
C ALA A 173 -5.78 -11.20 13.43
N GLU A 174 -6.21 -10.73 14.59
CA GLU A 174 -7.59 -10.24 14.78
C GLU A 174 -7.82 -8.94 14.02
N LEU A 175 -6.88 -7.99 14.12
CA LEU A 175 -6.93 -6.72 13.38
C LEU A 175 -6.96 -6.97 11.86
N GLN A 176 -6.10 -7.85 11.36
CA GLN A 176 -6.06 -8.26 9.96
C GLN A 176 -7.40 -8.83 9.50
N ARG A 177 -7.96 -9.77 10.26
CA ARG A 177 -9.25 -10.43 9.94
C ARG A 177 -10.39 -9.42 9.94
N ALA A 178 -10.48 -8.55 10.95
CA ALA A 178 -11.54 -7.56 11.08
C ALA A 178 -11.49 -6.53 9.93
N THR A 179 -10.29 -6.00 9.63
CA THR A 179 -10.09 -5.06 8.52
C THR A 179 -10.47 -5.68 7.18
N CYS A 180 -9.99 -6.89 6.88
CA CYS A 180 -10.31 -7.59 5.64
C CYS A 180 -11.81 -7.87 5.49
N ALA A 181 -12.50 -8.23 6.59
CA ALA A 181 -13.95 -8.45 6.59
C ALA A 181 -14.72 -7.17 6.27
N THR A 182 -14.36 -6.05 6.91
CA THR A 182 -15.01 -4.76 6.69
C THR A 182 -14.76 -4.24 5.27
N LEU A 183 -13.50 -4.27 4.82
CA LEU A 183 -13.16 -3.82 3.47
C LEU A 183 -13.83 -4.68 2.40
N GLY A 184 -13.85 -6.01 2.57
CA GLY A 184 -14.46 -6.93 1.62
C GLY A 184 -15.97 -6.79 1.50
N LEU A 185 -16.64 -6.22 2.51
CA LEU A 185 -18.09 -5.97 2.45
C LEU A 185 -18.44 -4.72 1.62
N LEU A 186 -17.69 -3.62 1.78
CA LEU A 186 -18.13 -2.29 1.32
C LEU A 186 -17.13 -1.52 0.45
N PHE A 187 -15.82 -1.86 0.50
CA PHE A 187 -14.79 -0.97 -0.04
C PHE A 187 -13.89 -1.61 -1.09
N ALA A 188 -13.66 -2.93 -1.03
CA ALA A 188 -12.64 -3.57 -1.83
C ALA A 188 -12.97 -5.02 -2.17
N GLN A 189 -12.41 -5.53 -3.27
CA GLN A 189 -12.28 -6.96 -3.47
C GLN A 189 -11.03 -7.44 -2.74
N VAL A 190 -11.22 -8.32 -1.74
CA VAL A 190 -10.11 -8.85 -0.93
C VAL A 190 -9.60 -10.16 -1.53
N LEU A 191 -8.33 -10.20 -1.90
CA LEU A 191 -7.66 -11.36 -2.51
C LEU A 191 -6.34 -11.67 -1.79
N THR A 192 -5.73 -12.82 -2.11
CA THR A 192 -4.31 -13.07 -1.85
C THR A 192 -3.44 -12.51 -2.96
N VAL A 193 -2.14 -12.42 -2.71
CA VAL A 193 -1.14 -12.05 -3.72
C VAL A 193 -1.16 -13.04 -4.89
N ASP A 194 -1.26 -14.34 -4.63
CA ASP A 194 -1.26 -15.37 -5.69
C ASP A 194 -2.55 -15.32 -6.52
N GLU A 195 -3.71 -15.08 -5.90
CA GLU A 195 -4.97 -14.84 -6.61
C GLU A 195 -4.87 -13.61 -7.52
N MET A 196 -4.25 -12.53 -7.04
CA MET A 196 -4.04 -11.31 -7.83
C MET A 196 -3.09 -11.56 -9.01
N ILE A 197 -1.95 -12.20 -8.79
CA ILE A 197 -1.00 -12.55 -9.88
C ILE A 197 -1.70 -13.40 -10.95
N SER A 198 -2.50 -14.40 -10.53
CA SER A 198 -3.30 -15.20 -11.46
C SER A 198 -4.30 -14.36 -12.25
N LYS A 199 -4.96 -13.40 -11.59
CA LYS A 199 -5.93 -12.49 -12.23
C LYS A 199 -5.25 -11.57 -13.26
N ILE A 200 -4.07 -11.04 -12.96
CA ILE A 200 -3.24 -10.23 -13.86
C ILE A 200 -2.82 -11.08 -15.09
N SER A 201 -2.33 -12.29 -14.88
CA SER A 201 -1.89 -13.17 -15.98
C SER A 201 -3.01 -13.50 -16.95
N LYS A 202 -4.24 -13.73 -16.44
CA LYS A 202 -5.42 -14.00 -17.29
C LYS A 202 -5.82 -12.79 -18.12
N SER A 203 -5.69 -11.56 -17.58
CA SER A 203 -6.02 -10.33 -18.33
C SER A 203 -5.09 -10.11 -19.52
N CYS A 204 -3.79 -10.44 -19.38
CA CYS A 204 -2.81 -10.34 -20.47
C CYS A 204 -3.06 -11.38 -21.58
N GLY A 205 -3.56 -12.57 -21.25
CA GLY A 205 -3.88 -13.61 -22.23
C GLY A 205 -5.13 -13.33 -23.08
N ALA A 206 -6.07 -12.55 -22.55
CA ALA A 206 -7.33 -12.23 -23.24
C ALA A 206 -7.18 -11.18 -24.36
N THR A 207 -6.09 -10.41 -24.37
CA THR A 207 -5.82 -9.35 -25.36
C THR A 207 -5.14 -9.86 -26.65
N HIS A 208 -4.82 -11.17 -26.76
CA HIS A 208 -4.08 -11.75 -27.87
C HIS A 208 -4.95 -12.63 -28.81
N HIS A 209 -6.27 -12.40 -28.91
CA HIS A 209 -7.05 -12.95 -30.02
C HIS A 209 -7.29 -11.85 -31.07
N PRO A 210 -6.53 -11.81 -32.17
CA PRO A 210 -6.93 -10.96 -33.31
C PRO A 210 -8.20 -11.52 -33.93
N LYS A 211 -9.17 -10.62 -34.14
CA LYS A 211 -10.31 -10.91 -35.02
C LYS A 211 -9.88 -10.89 -36.46
#